data_593e5a43c513464f00a2f224bd67c185
#
_entry.id   593e5a43c513464f00a2f224bd67c185
#
_cell.length_a   1.000
_cell.length_b   1.000
_cell.length_c   1.000
_cell.angle_alpha   90.00
_cell.angle_beta   90.00
_cell.angle_gamma   90.00
#
_symmetry.space_group_name_H-M   'P 1'
#
loop_
_entity.id
_entity.type
_entity.pdbx_description
1 polymer ?
#
loop_
_entity_poly.entity_id
_entity_poly.type
_entity_poly.pdbx_seq_one_letter_code
_entity_poly.pdbx_strand_id
1 'polypeptide(L)'
;AQESRGLGDVYKRQGYAFPPDGDWQRDFETRFDYDETDDQLNATAEIKQDMEKGYPMDRLLCGDVGVGKTEVALRAAFKCVMGGKQCAILAPTTLLAWQHYNTILSRMEAFPVKVEMMSRFRTAKQQKETLRGLQSGSVDIVVGTHRLLSKDVKFHDLGLVIIDEEQRFGVKHKEKLKENFIGVDMLTLSATPIPRTLNMAMSGIRDLSTIEQPPIERQPVETFVLEYNDVILAEAMKKELARGGQVYYLHNRVDLSLIHISEPTRLLSIS
;
A
#
# COMPACT_ATOMS: atom_id res chain seq x y z
N ALA A 1 32.71 -24.50 -7.17
CA ALA A 1 31.59 -23.93 -7.93
C ALA A 1 30.30 -24.75 -7.85
N GLN A 2 30.30 -25.86 -7.10
CA GLN A 2 29.12 -26.74 -6.96
C GLN A 2 28.43 -26.59 -5.60
N GLU A 3 29.08 -25.97 -4.62
CA GLU A 3 28.51 -25.77 -3.26
C GLU A 3 27.62 -24.51 -3.12
N SER A 4 27.70 -23.55 -4.05
CA SER A 4 26.88 -22.35 -3.98
C SER A 4 25.45 -22.51 -4.55
N ARG A 5 25.15 -23.60 -5.28
CA ARG A 5 23.81 -23.89 -5.80
C ARG A 5 22.88 -24.55 -4.78
N GLY A 6 23.41 -25.14 -3.73
CA GLY A 6 22.65 -25.87 -2.70
C GLY A 6 22.04 -24.99 -1.61
N LEU A 7 22.55 -23.77 -1.39
CA LEU A 7 22.06 -22.87 -0.35
C LEU A 7 20.83 -22.05 -0.76
N GLY A 8 20.58 -21.88 -2.06
CA GLY A 8 19.39 -21.20 -2.57
C GLY A 8 18.12 -22.06 -2.54
N ASP A 9 18.25 -23.38 -2.61
CA ASP A 9 17.08 -24.29 -2.69
C ASP A 9 16.58 -24.78 -1.32
N VAL A 10 17.37 -24.59 -0.25
CA VAL A 10 17.01 -25.08 1.11
C VAL A 10 15.93 -24.20 1.77
N TYR A 11 15.62 -23.03 1.26
CA TYR A 11 14.65 -22.08 1.84
C TYR A 11 13.39 -21.84 1.02
N LYS A 12 13.11 -22.62 -0.03
CA LYS A 12 11.76 -22.66 -0.62
C LYS A 12 10.84 -23.39 0.35
N ARG A 13 10.42 -22.69 1.41
CA ARG A 13 9.42 -23.22 2.33
C ARG A 13 8.11 -23.39 1.57
N GLN A 14 7.39 -24.47 1.89
CA GLN A 14 6.08 -24.75 1.34
C GLN A 14 5.14 -23.59 1.66
N GLY A 15 4.63 -22.90 0.63
CA GLY A 15 3.59 -21.87 0.69
C GLY A 15 2.22 -22.44 0.44
N TYR A 16 1.23 -21.59 0.49
CA TYR A 16 -0.14 -21.94 0.09
C TYR A 16 -0.33 -21.57 -1.38
N ALA A 17 -0.74 -22.53 -2.22
CA ALA A 17 -1.10 -22.27 -3.60
C ALA A 17 -2.58 -21.83 -3.64
N PHE A 18 -2.83 -20.57 -3.95
CA PHE A 18 -4.19 -20.07 -4.09
C PHE A 18 -4.86 -20.64 -5.33
N PRO A 19 -6.17 -20.89 -5.30
CA PRO A 19 -6.89 -21.39 -6.45
C PRO A 19 -6.93 -20.35 -7.59
N PRO A 20 -7.13 -20.79 -8.86
CA PRO A 20 -7.41 -19.89 -9.96
C PRO A 20 -8.62 -19.00 -9.70
N ASP A 21 -8.71 -17.88 -10.40
CA ASP A 21 -9.77 -16.89 -10.23
C ASP A 21 -11.16 -17.48 -10.52
N GLY A 22 -12.04 -17.36 -9.54
CA GLY A 22 -13.46 -17.65 -9.65
C GLY A 22 -14.29 -16.47 -10.17
N ASP A 23 -15.60 -16.66 -10.25
CA ASP A 23 -16.53 -15.63 -10.74
C ASP A 23 -16.55 -14.38 -9.86
N TRP A 24 -16.39 -14.52 -8.54
CA TRP A 24 -16.35 -13.40 -7.61
C TRP A 24 -15.12 -12.53 -7.82
N GLN A 25 -13.97 -13.12 -8.15
CA GLN A 25 -12.77 -12.35 -8.48
C GLN A 25 -12.99 -11.52 -9.74
N ARG A 26 -13.60 -12.12 -10.78
CA ARG A 26 -13.92 -11.40 -12.03
C ARG A 26 -14.93 -10.28 -11.79
N ASP A 27 -15.99 -10.53 -11.00
CA ASP A 27 -16.98 -9.51 -10.63
C ASP A 27 -16.33 -8.36 -9.85
N PHE A 28 -15.43 -8.66 -8.88
CA PHE A 28 -14.67 -7.65 -8.16
C PHE A 28 -13.83 -6.76 -9.08
N GLU A 29 -13.16 -7.35 -10.07
CA GLU A 29 -12.31 -6.61 -11.01
C GLU A 29 -13.13 -5.77 -12.00
N THR A 30 -14.25 -6.28 -12.50
CA THR A 30 -15.13 -5.52 -13.40
C THR A 30 -15.85 -4.34 -12.75
N ARG A 31 -15.90 -4.29 -11.41
CA ARG A 31 -16.45 -3.15 -10.64
C ARG A 31 -15.44 -2.04 -10.39
N PHE A 32 -14.30 -2.06 -11.05
CA PHE A 32 -13.35 -0.97 -10.98
C PHE A 32 -13.81 0.15 -11.91
N ASP A 33 -13.95 1.38 -11.37
CA ASP A 33 -14.59 2.51 -12.05
C ASP A 33 -13.69 3.18 -13.11
N TYR A 34 -12.42 2.78 -13.23
CA TYR A 34 -11.44 3.41 -14.10
C TYR A 34 -10.94 2.43 -15.17
N ASP A 35 -10.51 2.99 -16.31
CA ASP A 35 -9.83 2.22 -17.33
C ASP A 35 -8.45 1.77 -16.85
N GLU A 36 -8.18 0.50 -17.00
CA GLU A 36 -6.93 -0.12 -16.58
C GLU A 36 -5.83 0.11 -17.62
N THR A 37 -4.63 0.37 -17.14
CA THR A 37 -3.45 0.39 -18.02
C THR A 37 -2.91 -1.02 -18.23
N ASP A 38 -2.20 -1.23 -19.35
CA ASP A 38 -1.57 -2.52 -19.63
C ASP A 38 -0.62 -2.96 -18.51
N ASP A 39 0.11 -2.00 -17.92
CA ASP A 39 1.02 -2.27 -16.81
C ASP A 39 0.28 -2.75 -15.56
N GLN A 40 -0.90 -2.19 -15.24
CA GLN A 40 -1.73 -2.64 -14.12
C GLN A 40 -2.23 -4.07 -14.34
N LEU A 41 -2.67 -4.38 -15.56
CA LEU A 41 -3.12 -5.72 -15.94
C LEU A 41 -1.98 -6.73 -15.84
N ASN A 42 -0.80 -6.39 -16.39
CA ASN A 42 0.38 -7.25 -16.35
C ASN A 42 0.85 -7.50 -14.91
N ALA A 43 0.97 -6.45 -14.10
CA ALA A 43 1.36 -6.57 -12.69
C ALA A 43 0.35 -7.42 -11.89
N THR A 44 -0.95 -7.25 -12.16
CA THR A 44 -2.00 -8.07 -11.53
C THR A 44 -1.86 -9.55 -11.92
N ALA A 45 -1.62 -9.84 -13.20
CA ALA A 45 -1.45 -11.19 -13.69
C ALA A 45 -0.20 -11.87 -13.08
N GLU A 46 0.93 -11.16 -13.02
CA GLU A 46 2.16 -11.66 -12.40
C GLU A 46 1.98 -11.99 -10.91
N ILE A 47 1.32 -11.11 -10.15
CA ILE A 47 1.05 -11.31 -8.73
C ILE A 47 0.15 -12.53 -8.53
N LYS A 48 -0.94 -12.64 -9.29
CA LYS A 48 -1.85 -13.78 -9.21
C LYS A 48 -1.16 -15.09 -9.55
N GLN A 49 -0.32 -15.07 -10.60
CA GLN A 49 0.46 -16.24 -10.99
C GLN A 49 1.44 -16.67 -9.87
N ASP A 50 2.04 -15.73 -9.17
CA ASP A 50 2.90 -16.07 -8.03
C ASP A 50 2.11 -16.64 -6.85
N MET A 51 0.94 -16.08 -6.53
CA MET A 51 0.05 -16.60 -5.49
C MET A 51 -0.45 -18.01 -5.78
N GLU A 52 -0.52 -18.43 -7.04
CA GLU A 52 -0.93 -19.79 -7.44
C GLU A 52 0.21 -20.81 -7.35
N LYS A 53 1.43 -20.38 -7.05
CA LYS A 53 2.59 -21.27 -6.85
C LYS A 53 2.60 -21.90 -5.45
N GLY A 54 3.20 -23.06 -5.32
CA GLY A 54 3.32 -23.76 -4.04
C GLY A 54 4.44 -23.27 -3.12
N TYR A 55 4.99 -22.09 -3.36
CA TYR A 55 5.99 -21.42 -2.52
C TYR A 55 5.63 -19.97 -2.29
N PRO A 56 5.97 -19.38 -1.13
CA PRO A 56 5.57 -18.04 -0.77
C PRO A 56 6.07 -17.01 -1.77
N MET A 57 5.19 -16.12 -2.23
CA MET A 57 5.54 -14.95 -3.02
C MET A 57 6.32 -13.94 -2.16
N ASP A 58 7.39 -13.37 -2.68
CA ASP A 58 8.02 -12.14 -2.18
C ASP A 58 8.22 -11.20 -3.35
N ARG A 59 7.21 -10.35 -3.61
CA ARG A 59 7.16 -9.48 -4.79
C ARG A 59 7.12 -8.00 -4.38
N LEU A 60 7.87 -7.20 -5.12
CA LEU A 60 7.86 -5.75 -5.03
C LEU A 60 7.09 -5.16 -6.21
N LEU A 61 6.04 -4.39 -5.93
CA LEU A 61 5.31 -3.60 -6.91
C LEU A 61 5.75 -2.15 -6.86
N CYS A 62 6.47 -1.72 -7.89
CA CYS A 62 6.96 -0.35 -8.04
C CYS A 62 6.11 0.45 -9.01
N GLY A 63 5.97 1.74 -8.74
CA GLY A 63 5.31 2.68 -9.64
C GLY A 63 5.12 4.02 -8.96
N ASP A 64 4.99 5.08 -9.72
CA ASP A 64 4.81 6.43 -9.18
C ASP A 64 3.54 6.57 -8.33
N VAL A 65 3.39 7.67 -7.62
CA VAL A 65 2.17 7.97 -6.86
C VAL A 65 0.99 8.12 -7.81
N GLY A 66 -0.14 7.47 -7.52
CA GLY A 66 -1.36 7.59 -8.32
C GLY A 66 -1.44 6.72 -9.57
N VAL A 67 -0.49 5.78 -9.80
CA VAL A 67 -0.55 4.82 -10.92
C VAL A 67 -1.39 3.56 -10.63
N GLY A 68 -2.15 3.53 -9.56
CA GLY A 68 -3.08 2.43 -9.26
C GLY A 68 -2.49 1.24 -8.52
N LYS A 69 -1.29 1.34 -7.89
CA LYS A 69 -0.69 0.24 -7.09
C LYS A 69 -1.66 -0.35 -6.05
N THR A 70 -2.46 0.52 -5.42
CA THR A 70 -3.43 0.10 -4.39
C THR A 70 -4.49 -0.82 -4.99
N GLU A 71 -5.03 -0.52 -6.17
CA GLU A 71 -6.02 -1.39 -6.81
C GLU A 71 -5.43 -2.77 -7.14
N VAL A 72 -4.22 -2.81 -7.69
CA VAL A 72 -3.51 -4.08 -7.96
C VAL A 72 -3.34 -4.90 -6.66
N ALA A 73 -2.95 -4.23 -5.56
CA ALA A 73 -2.83 -4.88 -4.26
C ALA A 73 -4.19 -5.37 -3.71
N LEU A 74 -5.28 -4.64 -3.95
CA LEU A 74 -6.63 -5.05 -3.52
C LEU A 74 -7.12 -6.28 -4.27
N ARG A 75 -6.77 -6.45 -5.54
CA ARG A 75 -7.07 -7.68 -6.30
C ARG A 75 -6.38 -8.90 -5.71
N ALA A 76 -5.12 -8.74 -5.28
CA ALA A 76 -4.40 -9.78 -4.56
C ALA A 76 -5.03 -10.07 -3.20
N ALA A 77 -5.42 -9.04 -2.44
CA ALA A 77 -6.11 -9.19 -1.16
C ALA A 77 -7.45 -9.93 -1.31
N PHE A 78 -8.23 -9.57 -2.33
CA PHE A 78 -9.49 -10.23 -2.61
C PHE A 78 -9.30 -11.70 -2.99
N LYS A 79 -8.31 -12.01 -3.86
CA LYS A 79 -7.93 -13.39 -4.20
C LYS A 79 -7.54 -14.20 -2.95
N CYS A 80 -6.79 -13.59 -2.04
CA CYS A 80 -6.42 -14.21 -0.78
C CYS A 80 -7.65 -14.60 0.05
N VAL A 81 -8.62 -13.66 0.21
CA VAL A 81 -9.86 -13.90 0.97
C VAL A 81 -10.74 -14.95 0.29
N MET A 82 -10.87 -14.90 -1.04
CA MET A 82 -11.62 -15.91 -1.80
C MET A 82 -10.97 -17.30 -1.70
N GLY A 83 -9.66 -17.36 -1.49
CA GLY A 83 -8.93 -18.61 -1.18
C GLY A 83 -9.09 -19.08 0.28
N GLY A 84 -9.93 -18.42 1.08
CA GLY A 84 -10.21 -18.77 2.48
C GLY A 84 -9.13 -18.36 3.47
N LYS A 85 -8.22 -17.45 3.09
CA LYS A 85 -7.13 -16.95 3.93
C LYS A 85 -7.36 -15.51 4.36
N GLN A 86 -6.69 -15.10 5.44
CA GLN A 86 -6.71 -13.72 5.92
C GLN A 86 -5.62 -12.89 5.24
N CYS A 87 -5.89 -11.59 5.05
CA CYS A 87 -4.94 -10.63 4.50
C CYS A 87 -4.62 -9.54 5.54
N ALA A 88 -3.34 -9.20 5.69
CA ALA A 88 -2.88 -8.09 6.52
C ALA A 88 -2.27 -6.99 5.64
N ILE A 89 -2.71 -5.74 5.84
CA ILE A 89 -2.20 -4.57 5.11
C ILE A 89 -1.53 -3.62 6.09
N LEU A 90 -0.23 -3.43 5.90
CA LEU A 90 0.59 -2.58 6.75
C LEU A 90 0.86 -1.24 6.07
N ALA A 91 0.54 -0.15 6.76
CA ALA A 91 0.85 1.20 6.35
C ALA A 91 1.79 1.87 7.38
N PRO A 92 2.71 2.76 6.95
CA PRO A 92 3.70 3.37 7.84
C PRO A 92 3.09 4.36 8.84
N THR A 93 1.97 4.97 8.50
CA THR A 93 1.29 5.95 9.35
C THR A 93 -0.16 5.62 9.60
N THR A 94 -0.71 6.12 10.70
CA THR A 94 -2.12 5.94 11.06
C THR A 94 -3.06 6.57 10.02
N LEU A 95 -2.66 7.68 9.41
CA LEU A 95 -3.45 8.36 8.39
C LEU A 95 -3.54 7.51 7.11
N LEU A 96 -2.42 6.95 6.65
CA LEU A 96 -2.41 6.05 5.49
C LEU A 96 -3.18 4.76 5.79
N ALA A 97 -3.05 4.20 6.98
CA ALA A 97 -3.84 3.04 7.38
C ALA A 97 -5.35 3.33 7.34
N TRP A 98 -5.77 4.52 7.80
CA TRP A 98 -7.16 4.95 7.74
C TRP A 98 -7.65 5.16 6.29
N GLN A 99 -6.81 5.74 5.46
CA GLN A 99 -7.09 5.95 4.04
C GLN A 99 -7.26 4.62 3.30
N HIS A 100 -6.33 3.68 3.47
CA HIS A 100 -6.46 2.33 2.93
C HIS A 100 -7.72 1.62 3.45
N TYR A 101 -8.00 1.72 4.76
CA TYR A 101 -9.19 1.12 5.34
C TYR A 101 -10.48 1.58 4.65
N ASN A 102 -10.65 2.90 4.44
CA ASN A 102 -11.84 3.42 3.76
C ASN A 102 -11.91 3.00 2.29
N THR A 103 -10.79 3.02 1.57
CA THR A 103 -10.73 2.56 0.18
C THR A 103 -11.14 1.08 0.07
N ILE A 104 -10.64 0.25 0.99
CA ILE A 104 -10.96 -1.18 1.01
C ILE A 104 -12.43 -1.40 1.35
N LEU A 105 -12.96 -0.70 2.35
CA LEU A 105 -14.39 -0.79 2.69
C LEU A 105 -15.27 -0.49 1.48
N SER A 106 -14.99 0.59 0.76
CA SER A 106 -15.75 0.97 -0.44
C SER A 106 -15.64 -0.09 -1.54
N ARG A 107 -14.43 -0.62 -1.80
CA ARG A 107 -14.22 -1.64 -2.83
C ARG A 107 -14.83 -3.00 -2.48
N MET A 108 -14.93 -3.34 -1.19
CA MET A 108 -15.45 -4.62 -0.71
C MET A 108 -16.94 -4.56 -0.36
N GLU A 109 -17.60 -3.41 -0.48
CA GLU A 109 -18.99 -3.18 -0.02
C GLU A 109 -19.98 -4.21 -0.58
N ALA A 110 -19.81 -4.63 -1.83
CA ALA A 110 -20.70 -5.58 -2.50
C ALA A 110 -20.40 -7.06 -2.16
N PHE A 111 -19.38 -7.33 -1.34
CA PHE A 111 -18.91 -8.67 -1.05
C PHE A 111 -18.96 -8.99 0.45
N PRO A 112 -19.18 -10.24 0.85
CA PRO A 112 -19.21 -10.62 2.27
C PRO A 112 -17.80 -10.71 2.88
N VAL A 113 -17.03 -9.64 2.76
CA VAL A 113 -15.65 -9.52 3.25
C VAL A 113 -15.64 -8.61 4.46
N LYS A 114 -15.17 -9.11 5.59
CA LYS A 114 -15.07 -8.33 6.82
C LYS A 114 -13.71 -7.68 6.94
N VAL A 115 -13.71 -6.35 6.87
CA VAL A 115 -12.53 -5.50 6.96
C VAL A 115 -12.49 -4.80 8.31
N GLU A 116 -11.35 -4.87 9.00
CA GLU A 116 -11.13 -4.19 10.28
C GLU A 116 -9.84 -3.36 10.25
N MET A 117 -9.76 -2.37 11.13
CA MET A 117 -8.57 -1.54 11.27
C MET A 117 -7.98 -1.62 12.67
N MET A 118 -6.66 -1.76 12.75
CA MET A 118 -5.91 -1.76 14.01
C MET A 118 -4.94 -0.59 14.06
N SER A 119 -5.38 0.50 14.69
CA SER A 119 -4.59 1.73 14.84
C SER A 119 -4.98 2.46 16.13
N ARG A 120 -4.22 3.52 16.48
CA ARG A 120 -4.53 4.38 17.63
C ARG A 120 -5.87 5.14 17.52
N PHE A 121 -6.50 5.16 16.34
CA PHE A 121 -7.84 5.75 16.15
C PHE A 121 -8.97 4.81 16.62
N ARG A 122 -8.65 3.57 16.94
CA ARG A 122 -9.61 2.61 17.47
C ARG A 122 -9.52 2.54 19.00
N THR A 123 -10.67 2.48 19.64
CA THR A 123 -10.74 2.31 21.10
C THR A 123 -10.15 0.96 21.54
N ALA A 124 -9.76 0.85 22.80
CA ALA A 124 -9.25 -0.41 23.35
C ALA A 124 -10.25 -1.58 23.21
N LYS A 125 -11.56 -1.29 23.32
CA LYS A 125 -12.62 -2.28 23.10
C LYS A 125 -12.63 -2.77 21.65
N GLN A 126 -12.64 -1.86 20.69
CA GLN A 126 -12.61 -2.20 19.26
C GLN A 126 -11.35 -3.00 18.88
N GLN A 127 -10.17 -2.58 19.39
CA GLN A 127 -8.93 -3.35 19.15
C GLN A 127 -9.03 -4.77 19.70
N LYS A 128 -9.64 -4.96 20.87
CA LYS A 128 -9.83 -6.27 21.47
C LYS A 128 -10.80 -7.15 20.68
N GLU A 129 -11.84 -6.55 20.13
CA GLU A 129 -12.79 -7.22 19.22
C GLU A 129 -12.10 -7.63 17.90
N THR A 130 -11.31 -6.73 17.30
CA THR A 130 -10.52 -7.05 16.11
C THR A 130 -9.53 -8.19 16.36
N LEU A 131 -8.81 -8.18 17.50
CA LEU A 131 -7.90 -9.27 17.88
C LEU A 131 -8.60 -10.63 17.98
N ARG A 132 -9.78 -10.66 18.62
CA ARG A 132 -10.60 -11.86 18.69
C ARG A 132 -11.06 -12.32 17.31
N GLY A 133 -11.50 -11.38 16.47
CA GLY A 133 -11.92 -11.65 15.11
C GLY A 133 -10.80 -12.22 14.23
N LEU A 134 -9.58 -11.70 14.35
CA LEU A 134 -8.41 -12.24 13.66
C LEU A 134 -8.10 -13.67 14.12
N GLN A 135 -8.13 -13.93 15.42
CA GLN A 135 -7.83 -15.23 15.98
C GLN A 135 -8.92 -16.28 15.66
N SER A 136 -10.17 -15.87 15.53
CA SER A 136 -11.29 -16.77 15.18
C SER A 136 -11.47 -16.96 13.66
N GLY A 137 -10.79 -16.18 12.81
CA GLY A 137 -10.99 -16.18 11.37
C GLY A 137 -12.25 -15.43 10.92
N SER A 138 -12.91 -14.67 11.81
CA SER A 138 -14.11 -13.89 11.44
C SER A 138 -13.79 -12.51 10.85
N VAL A 139 -12.53 -12.11 10.81
CA VAL A 139 -12.03 -10.93 10.12
C VAL A 139 -11.16 -11.39 8.97
N ASP A 140 -11.48 -10.98 7.75
CA ASP A 140 -10.81 -11.41 6.54
C ASP A 140 -9.62 -10.52 6.19
N ILE A 141 -9.81 -9.20 6.28
CA ILE A 141 -8.77 -8.21 6.00
C ILE A 141 -8.56 -7.31 7.21
N VAL A 142 -7.32 -7.12 7.61
CA VAL A 142 -6.96 -6.15 8.63
C VAL A 142 -5.98 -5.12 8.09
N VAL A 143 -6.29 -3.85 8.30
CA VAL A 143 -5.41 -2.73 7.96
C VAL A 143 -4.82 -2.14 9.24
N GLY A 144 -3.52 -1.89 9.26
CA GLY A 144 -2.91 -1.27 10.43
C GLY A 144 -1.52 -0.76 10.21
N THR A 145 -0.94 -0.23 11.29
CA THR A 145 0.45 0.21 11.32
C THR A 145 1.34 -0.92 11.91
N HIS A 146 2.56 -0.58 12.32
CA HIS A 146 3.45 -1.49 13.07
C HIS A 146 2.79 -2.21 14.26
N ARG A 147 1.60 -1.77 14.70
CA ARG A 147 0.79 -2.45 15.71
C ARG A 147 0.44 -3.88 15.32
N LEU A 148 0.29 -4.17 14.02
CA LEU A 148 0.04 -5.54 13.52
C LEU A 148 1.21 -6.50 13.75
N LEU A 149 2.42 -5.98 14.03
CA LEU A 149 3.62 -6.77 14.33
C LEU A 149 3.78 -7.09 15.82
N SER A 150 2.80 -6.75 16.63
CA SER A 150 2.86 -7.01 18.08
C SER A 150 2.53 -8.47 18.39
N LYS A 151 3.13 -9.01 19.44
CA LYS A 151 3.05 -10.44 19.81
C LYS A 151 1.63 -10.92 20.17
N ASP A 152 0.73 -10.01 20.51
CA ASP A 152 -0.68 -10.29 20.84
C ASP A 152 -1.59 -10.40 19.61
N VAL A 153 -1.09 -10.00 18.42
CA VAL A 153 -1.80 -10.18 17.15
C VAL A 153 -1.57 -11.60 16.66
N LYS A 154 -2.62 -12.37 16.65
CA LYS A 154 -2.61 -13.75 16.15
C LYS A 154 -3.67 -13.90 15.07
N PHE A 155 -3.26 -14.39 13.93
CA PHE A 155 -4.15 -14.73 12.83
C PHE A 155 -4.59 -16.18 12.94
N HIS A 156 -5.79 -16.45 12.45
CA HIS A 156 -6.27 -17.83 12.31
C HIS A 156 -5.53 -18.52 11.16
N ASP A 157 -5.53 -17.88 10.00
CA ASP A 157 -4.89 -18.42 8.79
C ASP A 157 -4.50 -17.29 7.83
N LEU A 158 -3.33 -16.69 8.07
CA LEU A 158 -2.80 -15.59 7.28
C LEU A 158 -2.19 -16.10 5.97
N GLY A 159 -2.69 -15.63 4.83
CA GLY A 159 -2.19 -16.02 3.49
C GLY A 159 -1.42 -14.94 2.76
N LEU A 160 -1.71 -13.65 3.03
CA LEU A 160 -1.07 -12.55 2.33
C LEU A 160 -0.77 -11.38 3.28
N VAL A 161 0.42 -10.80 3.15
CA VAL A 161 0.81 -9.54 3.78
C VAL A 161 1.13 -8.51 2.70
N ILE A 162 0.43 -7.39 2.71
CA ILE A 162 0.70 -6.24 1.85
C ILE A 162 1.38 -5.16 2.68
N ILE A 163 2.51 -4.63 2.20
CA ILE A 163 3.29 -3.61 2.90
C ILE A 163 3.37 -2.37 2.02
N ASP A 164 2.73 -1.29 2.45
CA ASP A 164 2.84 -0.01 1.75
C ASP A 164 4.03 0.79 2.27
N GLU A 165 4.80 1.39 1.33
CA GLU A 165 5.96 2.25 1.66
C GLU A 165 6.95 1.59 2.64
N GLU A 166 7.40 0.37 2.34
CA GLU A 166 8.33 -0.42 3.19
C GLU A 166 9.56 0.37 3.65
N GLN A 167 10.04 1.32 2.83
CA GLN A 167 11.20 2.17 3.15
C GLN A 167 10.99 3.03 4.40
N ARG A 168 9.75 3.31 4.77
CA ARG A 168 9.39 4.06 5.98
C ARG A 168 9.38 3.22 7.26
N PHE A 169 9.51 1.90 7.14
CA PHE A 169 9.63 1.01 8.29
C PHE A 169 11.10 0.91 8.72
N GLY A 170 11.36 1.06 10.01
CA GLY A 170 12.70 0.88 10.58
C GLY A 170 13.21 -0.56 10.49
N VAL A 171 14.52 -0.74 10.58
CA VAL A 171 15.20 -2.05 10.46
C VAL A 171 14.57 -3.12 11.37
N LYS A 172 14.31 -2.80 12.64
CA LYS A 172 13.67 -3.72 13.60
C LYS A 172 12.27 -4.19 13.18
N HIS A 173 11.52 -3.34 12.48
CA HIS A 173 10.19 -3.73 11.97
C HIS A 173 10.32 -4.66 10.77
N LYS A 174 11.30 -4.45 9.91
CA LYS A 174 11.58 -5.31 8.75
C LYS A 174 12.05 -6.70 9.17
N GLU A 175 12.86 -6.79 10.23
CA GLU A 175 13.26 -8.07 10.82
C GLU A 175 12.04 -8.83 11.37
N LYS A 176 11.19 -8.15 12.14
CA LYS A 176 9.94 -8.75 12.64
C LYS A 176 8.97 -9.19 11.54
N LEU A 177 8.88 -8.45 10.43
CA LEU A 177 8.08 -8.87 9.28
C LEU A 177 8.54 -10.23 8.76
N LYS A 178 9.84 -10.40 8.57
CA LYS A 178 10.43 -11.66 8.09
C LYS A 178 10.27 -12.80 9.09
N GLU A 179 10.36 -12.52 10.39
CA GLU A 179 10.21 -13.51 11.45
C GLU A 179 8.75 -13.94 11.66
N ASN A 180 7.82 -12.97 11.67
CA ASN A 180 6.42 -13.23 12.01
C ASN A 180 5.63 -13.87 10.86
N PHE A 181 6.04 -13.62 9.60
CA PHE A 181 5.26 -14.00 8.41
C PHE A 181 6.00 -15.01 7.52
N ILE A 182 6.69 -15.94 8.15
CA ILE A 182 7.38 -17.03 7.45
C ILE A 182 6.36 -17.93 6.75
N GLY A 183 6.53 -18.15 5.44
CA GLY A 183 5.64 -19.02 4.65
C GLY A 183 4.35 -18.34 4.18
N VAL A 184 4.21 -17.03 4.40
CA VAL A 184 3.09 -16.20 3.95
C VAL A 184 3.52 -15.39 2.73
N ASP A 185 2.62 -15.21 1.77
CA ASP A 185 2.86 -14.35 0.60
C ASP A 185 3.06 -12.90 1.01
N MET A 186 4.05 -12.26 0.42
CA MET A 186 4.41 -10.89 0.73
C MET A 186 4.42 -10.02 -0.53
N LEU A 187 3.56 -9.00 -0.55
CA LEU A 187 3.49 -7.99 -1.60
C LEU A 187 3.88 -6.64 -1.02
N THR A 188 4.95 -6.06 -1.53
CA THR A 188 5.41 -4.74 -1.09
C THR A 188 5.12 -3.69 -2.15
N LEU A 189 4.57 -2.56 -1.74
CA LEU A 189 4.29 -1.42 -2.62
C LEU A 189 5.34 -0.32 -2.38
N SER A 190 5.85 0.28 -3.45
CA SER A 190 6.78 1.41 -3.37
C SER A 190 6.49 2.44 -4.44
N ALA A 191 6.42 3.72 -4.04
CA ALA A 191 6.29 4.83 -4.99
C ALA A 191 7.61 5.14 -5.69
N THR A 192 8.73 4.91 -5.01
CA THR A 192 10.08 5.11 -5.55
C THR A 192 10.93 3.91 -5.19
N PRO A 193 11.44 3.16 -6.16
CA PRO A 193 12.36 2.09 -5.87
C PRO A 193 13.62 2.69 -5.23
N ILE A 194 13.86 2.36 -3.96
CA ILE A 194 15.11 2.72 -3.30
C ILE A 194 16.20 1.87 -3.95
N PRO A 195 17.40 2.41 -4.23
CA PRO A 195 18.48 1.69 -4.87
C PRO A 195 18.78 0.31 -4.26
N ARG A 196 18.67 0.20 -2.93
CA ARG A 196 18.87 -1.07 -2.21
C ARG A 196 17.77 -2.09 -2.49
N THR A 197 16.52 -1.65 -2.55
CA THR A 197 15.36 -2.52 -2.84
C THR A 197 15.40 -2.97 -4.31
N LEU A 198 15.78 -2.08 -5.21
CA LEU A 198 15.97 -2.40 -6.61
C LEU A 198 17.12 -3.39 -6.81
N ASN A 199 18.26 -3.21 -6.12
CA ASN A 199 19.37 -4.16 -6.13
C ASN A 199 18.97 -5.55 -5.63
N MET A 200 18.14 -5.64 -4.60
CA MET A 200 17.62 -6.93 -4.10
C MET A 200 16.71 -7.61 -5.12
N ALA A 201 15.83 -6.87 -5.78
CA ALA A 201 14.97 -7.38 -6.83
C ALA A 201 15.80 -7.86 -8.05
N MET A 202 16.74 -7.04 -8.51
CA MET A 202 17.63 -7.38 -9.63
C MET A 202 18.58 -8.56 -9.35
N SER A 203 18.88 -8.83 -8.07
CA SER A 203 19.72 -9.98 -7.67
C SER A 203 18.96 -11.32 -7.63
N GLY A 204 17.66 -11.33 -8.01
CA GLY A 204 16.83 -12.53 -8.00
C GLY A 204 16.42 -13.01 -6.61
N ILE A 205 16.58 -12.14 -5.59
CA ILE A 205 16.15 -12.42 -4.20
C ILE A 205 14.66 -12.12 -4.03
N ARG A 206 14.12 -11.21 -4.86
CA ARG A 206 12.74 -10.73 -4.82
C ARG A 206 12.22 -10.47 -6.23
N ASP A 207 11.01 -10.90 -6.51
CA ASP A 207 10.33 -10.63 -7.78
C ASP A 207 9.89 -9.16 -7.87
N LEU A 208 9.90 -8.60 -9.09
CA LEU A 208 9.60 -7.19 -9.34
C LEU A 208 8.52 -7.05 -10.40
N SER A 209 7.51 -6.23 -10.11
CA SER A 209 6.55 -5.70 -11.09
C SER A 209 6.61 -4.18 -11.10
N THR A 210 6.51 -3.56 -12.27
CA THR A 210 6.53 -2.10 -12.42
C THR A 210 5.27 -1.60 -13.11
N ILE A 211 4.74 -0.47 -12.65
CA ILE A 211 3.67 0.28 -13.31
C ILE A 211 4.25 1.64 -13.67
N GLU A 212 4.55 1.85 -14.93
CA GLU A 212 5.12 3.09 -15.45
C GLU A 212 4.07 3.96 -16.13
N GLN A 213 3.06 3.34 -16.75
CA GLN A 213 1.98 4.04 -17.43
C GLN A 213 1.05 4.72 -16.41
N PRO A 214 0.93 6.05 -16.46
CA PRO A 214 -0.07 6.74 -15.65
C PRO A 214 -1.49 6.47 -16.20
N PRO A 215 -2.52 6.50 -15.35
CA PRO A 215 -3.92 6.47 -15.80
C PRO A 215 -4.21 7.56 -16.83
N ILE A 216 -5.09 7.28 -17.78
CA ILE A 216 -5.41 8.18 -18.91
C ILE A 216 -5.87 9.57 -18.43
N GLU A 217 -6.57 9.63 -17.29
CA GLU A 217 -7.08 10.89 -16.72
C GLU A 217 -6.01 11.70 -15.96
N ARG A 218 -4.82 11.15 -15.74
CA ARG A 218 -3.76 11.83 -15.01
C ARG A 218 -3.07 12.86 -15.90
N GLN A 219 -3.35 14.14 -15.67
CA GLN A 219 -2.57 15.20 -16.29
C GLN A 219 -1.20 15.35 -15.60
N PRO A 220 -0.11 15.53 -16.37
CA PRO A 220 1.21 15.76 -15.79
C PRO A 220 1.22 17.07 -14.99
N VAL A 221 1.92 17.04 -13.85
CA VAL A 221 2.15 18.24 -13.04
C VAL A 221 3.20 19.10 -13.73
N GLU A 222 2.83 20.34 -14.07
CA GLU A 222 3.81 21.32 -14.56
C GLU A 222 4.73 21.75 -13.42
N THR A 223 6.02 21.49 -13.55
CA THR A 223 7.01 21.84 -12.53
C THR A 223 7.88 22.98 -13.00
N PHE A 224 7.94 24.05 -12.23
CA PHE A 224 8.80 25.19 -12.48
C PHE A 224 9.89 25.29 -11.41
N VAL A 225 11.13 25.42 -11.83
CA VAL A 225 12.27 25.70 -10.94
C VAL A 225 12.70 27.12 -11.21
N LEU A 226 12.38 28.03 -10.29
CA LEU A 226 12.58 29.47 -10.44
C LEU A 226 13.25 30.04 -9.20
N GLU A 227 13.93 31.18 -9.38
CA GLU A 227 14.33 31.98 -8.21
C GLU A 227 13.08 32.48 -7.47
N TYR A 228 13.21 32.63 -6.14
CA TYR A 228 12.10 33.07 -5.30
C TYR A 228 11.60 34.44 -5.74
N ASN A 229 10.33 34.54 -6.07
CA ASN A 229 9.66 35.77 -6.47
C ASN A 229 8.21 35.78 -5.97
N ASP A 230 7.91 36.74 -5.07
CA ASP A 230 6.60 36.85 -4.45
C ASP A 230 5.46 37.10 -5.47
N VAL A 231 5.75 37.83 -6.55
CA VAL A 231 4.74 38.14 -7.57
C VAL A 231 4.35 36.90 -8.33
N ILE A 232 5.33 36.11 -8.78
CA ILE A 232 5.09 34.85 -9.51
C ILE A 232 4.34 33.86 -8.62
N LEU A 233 4.73 33.74 -7.35
CA LEU A 233 4.05 32.88 -6.38
C LEU A 233 2.61 33.31 -6.15
N ALA A 234 2.38 34.60 -5.95
CA ALA A 234 1.03 35.13 -5.75
C ALA A 234 0.13 34.92 -6.97
N GLU A 235 0.67 35.07 -8.18
CA GLU A 235 -0.08 34.81 -9.42
C GLU A 235 -0.41 33.32 -9.58
N ALA A 236 0.54 32.42 -9.32
CA ALA A 236 0.32 30.97 -9.36
C ALA A 236 -0.75 30.55 -8.35
N MET A 237 -0.67 31.05 -7.12
CA MET A 237 -1.68 30.80 -6.07
C MET A 237 -3.07 31.31 -6.48
N LYS A 238 -3.16 32.52 -7.01
CA LYS A 238 -4.44 33.10 -7.48
C LYS A 238 -5.05 32.29 -8.62
N LYS A 239 -4.23 31.85 -9.58
CA LYS A 239 -4.66 31.02 -10.70
C LYS A 239 -5.25 29.70 -10.20
N GLU A 240 -4.58 29.05 -9.25
CA GLU A 240 -5.04 27.77 -8.67
C GLU A 240 -6.35 27.93 -7.88
N LEU A 241 -6.44 28.97 -7.05
CA LEU A 241 -7.65 29.27 -6.28
C LEU A 241 -8.84 29.65 -7.17
N ALA A 242 -8.58 30.37 -8.27
CA ALA A 242 -9.62 30.77 -9.21
C ALA A 242 -10.29 29.58 -9.92
N ARG A 243 -9.59 28.46 -10.09
CA ARG A 243 -10.16 27.22 -10.63
C ARG A 243 -10.79 26.30 -9.56
N GLY A 244 -10.84 26.73 -8.29
CA GLY A 244 -11.35 25.93 -7.17
C GLY A 244 -10.35 24.94 -6.61
N GLY A 245 -9.08 25.04 -6.99
CA GLY A 245 -8.00 24.18 -6.49
C GLY A 245 -7.51 24.56 -5.09
N GLN A 246 -6.61 23.76 -4.55
CA GLN A 246 -5.97 23.99 -3.25
C GLN A 246 -4.47 24.24 -3.45
N VAL A 247 -3.90 25.07 -2.57
CA VAL A 247 -2.50 25.43 -2.62
C VAL A 247 -1.80 24.97 -1.33
N TYR A 248 -0.69 24.23 -1.48
CA TYR A 248 0.21 23.90 -0.38
C TYR A 248 1.51 24.70 -0.54
N TYR A 249 1.82 25.54 0.44
CA TYR A 249 3.07 26.28 0.49
C TYR A 249 3.98 25.68 1.55
N LEU A 250 5.13 25.12 1.11
CA LEU A 250 6.14 24.55 2.00
C LEU A 250 7.33 25.47 2.05
N HIS A 251 7.70 25.90 3.27
CA HIS A 251 8.86 26.74 3.54
C HIS A 251 9.81 26.05 4.53
N ASN A 252 11.09 25.90 4.14
CA ASN A 252 12.07 25.12 4.91
C ASN A 252 12.79 25.93 6.00
N ARG A 253 12.56 27.26 6.07
CA ARG A 253 13.18 28.11 7.11
C ARG A 253 12.13 28.51 8.14
N VAL A 254 12.40 28.14 9.38
CA VAL A 254 11.70 28.69 10.55
C VAL A 254 12.53 29.88 11.02
N ASP A 255 12.43 31.01 10.33
CA ASP A 255 12.99 32.25 10.80
C ASP A 255 11.90 32.99 11.59
N LEU A 256 12.15 33.32 12.85
CA LEU A 256 11.17 33.97 13.74
C LEU A 256 10.64 35.29 13.16
N SER A 257 11.43 35.97 12.31
CA SER A 257 11.02 37.17 11.60
C SER A 257 9.93 36.93 10.53
N LEU A 258 9.82 35.74 9.98
CA LEU A 258 8.81 35.40 8.97
C LEU A 258 7.49 34.94 9.58
N ILE A 259 7.48 34.53 10.86
CA ILE A 259 6.22 34.18 11.57
C ILE A 259 5.31 35.42 11.70
N HIS A 260 5.87 36.60 11.76
CA HIS A 260 5.12 37.87 11.81
C HIS A 260 4.63 38.36 10.45
N ILE A 261 5.18 37.85 9.34
CA ILE A 261 4.79 38.21 7.97
C ILE A 261 3.71 37.26 7.44
N SER A 262 3.69 36.04 7.91
CA SER A 262 2.67 35.05 7.58
C SER A 262 1.72 34.82 8.76
N GLU A 263 1.04 35.87 9.22
CA GLU A 263 -0.22 35.63 9.94
C GLU A 263 -1.10 34.74 9.05
N PRO A 264 -1.57 33.59 9.56
CA PRO A 264 -2.49 32.79 8.80
C PRO A 264 -3.69 33.67 8.50
N THR A 265 -3.81 34.12 7.28
CA THR A 265 -5.03 34.77 6.80
C THR A 265 -6.12 33.79 7.16
N ARG A 266 -6.97 34.16 8.13
CA ARG A 266 -8.17 33.38 8.48
C ARG A 266 -8.82 32.97 7.17
N LEU A 267 -9.03 31.69 7.00
CA LEU A 267 -9.90 31.17 5.97
C LEU A 267 -11.20 31.97 6.06
N LEU A 268 -11.35 32.97 5.22
CA LEU A 268 -12.64 33.60 4.98
C LEU A 268 -13.48 32.50 4.36
N SER A 269 -14.32 31.91 5.18
CA SER A 269 -15.45 31.11 4.68
C SER A 269 -16.28 32.04 3.82
N ILE A 270 -16.12 31.94 2.53
CA ILE A 270 -17.07 32.54 1.58
C ILE A 270 -18.25 31.56 1.55
N SER A 271 -19.31 31.96 2.22
CA SER A 271 -20.65 31.37 2.13
C SER A 271 -21.18 31.44 0.71
#